data_346385c479fc9a676dc7dc86ffcd2847
#
_entry.id   346385c479fc9a676dc7dc86ffcd2847
#
_cell.length_a   1.000
_cell.length_b   1.000
_cell.length_c   1.000
_cell.angle_alpha   90.00
_cell.angle_beta   90.00
_cell.angle_gamma   90.00
#
_symmetry.space_group_name_H-M   'P 1'
#
loop_
_entity.id
_entity.type
_entity.pdbx_description
1 polymer ?
#
loop_
_entity_poly.entity_id
_entity_poly.type
_entity_poly.pdbx_seq_one_letter_code
_entity_poly.pdbx_strand_id
1 'polypeptide(L)'
;MTWLVVGLGNPGDQYAATRHNVGQMVIDELGKRHNVKFSTHKSRTSIAAFKLGFGVDAHSVILAKSLGYMNETGGPIKALAQFYSTDPSKIIVLHDELDIDFGAIRTKQGGGDNGHNGLKSMTSSFGTPDYFRIRLGIGRPMGQQDPADFVLKQFSQPEKKELPLFLDRGADVVESLIEKGLEVTQSRFNS
;
A
#
# COMPACT_ATOMS: atom_id res chain seq x y z
N MET A 1 -7.05 3.99 -18.93
CA MET A 1 -6.41 4.69 -17.80
C MET A 1 -5.67 3.71 -16.91
N THR A 2 -4.55 4.10 -16.39
CA THR A 2 -3.70 3.23 -15.57
C THR A 2 -3.81 3.62 -14.10
N TRP A 3 -4.10 2.63 -13.25
CA TRP A 3 -4.01 2.76 -11.81
C TRP A 3 -2.61 2.38 -11.35
N LEU A 4 -2.06 3.16 -10.43
CA LEU A 4 -0.80 2.86 -9.78
C LEU A 4 -1.09 2.50 -8.33
N VAL A 5 -0.74 1.26 -7.93
CA VAL A 5 -1.00 0.74 -6.59
C VAL A 5 0.34 0.50 -5.90
N VAL A 6 0.59 1.25 -4.84
CA VAL A 6 1.89 1.34 -4.17
C VAL A 6 1.81 0.76 -2.77
N GLY A 7 2.69 -0.18 -2.46
CA GLY A 7 2.88 -0.64 -1.09
C GLY A 7 4.10 0.04 -0.45
N LEU A 8 3.90 0.68 0.69
CA LEU A 8 5.00 1.31 1.42
C LEU A 8 5.76 0.28 2.25
N GLY A 9 7.08 0.39 2.27
CA GLY A 9 7.95 -0.50 3.04
C GLY A 9 9.42 -0.16 2.84
N ASN A 10 10.26 -0.85 3.59
CA ASN A 10 11.73 -0.77 3.46
C ASN A 10 12.26 -1.96 2.66
N PRO A 11 13.38 -1.79 1.94
CA PRO A 11 13.95 -2.86 1.12
C PRO A 11 14.71 -3.88 1.97
N GLY A 12 14.83 -5.09 1.42
CA GLY A 12 15.67 -6.14 1.98
C GLY A 12 14.95 -7.09 2.92
N ASP A 13 15.54 -8.27 3.09
CA ASP A 13 14.94 -9.37 3.85
C ASP A 13 14.75 -9.04 5.33
N GLN A 14 15.60 -8.18 5.89
CA GLN A 14 15.50 -7.78 7.30
C GLN A 14 14.21 -7.00 7.61
N TYR A 15 13.59 -6.36 6.61
CA TYR A 15 12.36 -5.58 6.79
C TYR A 15 11.11 -6.27 6.21
N ALA A 16 11.30 -7.28 5.37
CA ALA A 16 10.22 -7.87 4.57
C ALA A 16 9.04 -8.39 5.41
N ALA A 17 9.29 -8.88 6.62
CA ALA A 17 8.26 -9.43 7.51
C ALA A 17 7.86 -8.49 8.65
N THR A 18 8.30 -7.23 8.62
CA THR A 18 7.95 -6.25 9.66
C THR A 18 6.57 -5.66 9.42
N ARG A 19 5.95 -5.14 10.50
CA ARG A 19 4.65 -4.45 10.41
C ARG A 19 4.69 -3.30 9.42
N HIS A 20 5.80 -2.57 9.38
CA HIS A 20 5.97 -1.40 8.50
C HIS A 20 5.89 -1.76 7.01
N ASN A 21 6.12 -3.03 6.67
CA ASN A 21 6.06 -3.53 5.30
C ASN A 21 4.72 -4.18 4.93
N VAL A 22 3.70 -4.07 5.77
CA VAL A 22 2.40 -4.72 5.49
C VAL A 22 1.79 -4.25 4.17
N GLY A 23 1.99 -2.99 3.80
CA GLY A 23 1.56 -2.48 2.49
C GLY A 23 2.19 -3.23 1.34
N GLN A 24 3.50 -3.50 1.40
CA GLN A 24 4.19 -4.30 0.38
C GLN A 24 3.76 -5.76 0.40
N MET A 25 3.39 -6.29 1.55
CA MET A 25 2.85 -7.65 1.65
C MET A 25 1.55 -7.80 0.86
N VAL A 26 0.66 -6.80 0.91
CA VAL A 26 -0.58 -6.80 0.12
C VAL A 26 -0.26 -6.70 -1.38
N ILE A 27 0.75 -5.91 -1.75
CA ILE A 27 1.21 -5.85 -3.14
C ILE A 27 1.67 -7.23 -3.64
N ASP A 28 2.43 -7.96 -2.82
CA ASP A 28 2.87 -9.31 -3.16
C ASP A 28 1.67 -10.29 -3.28
N GLU A 29 0.68 -10.13 -2.40
CA GLU A 29 -0.56 -10.92 -2.46
C GLU A 29 -1.33 -10.68 -3.76
N LEU A 30 -1.44 -9.43 -4.19
CA LEU A 30 -2.06 -9.08 -5.46
C LEU A 30 -1.28 -9.68 -6.64
N GLY A 31 0.05 -9.67 -6.58
CA GLY A 31 0.89 -10.31 -7.59
C GLY A 31 0.61 -11.79 -7.73
N LYS A 32 0.47 -12.49 -6.61
CA LYS A 32 0.12 -13.92 -6.58
C LYS A 32 -1.30 -14.16 -7.13
N ARG A 33 -2.26 -13.37 -6.67
CA ARG A 33 -3.68 -13.48 -7.06
C ARG A 33 -3.84 -13.38 -8.58
N HIS A 34 -3.10 -12.47 -9.21
CA HIS A 34 -3.18 -12.22 -10.65
C HIS A 34 -2.10 -12.94 -11.45
N ASN A 35 -1.31 -13.79 -10.80
CA ASN A 35 -0.26 -14.60 -11.42
C ASN A 35 0.70 -13.76 -12.27
N VAL A 36 1.17 -12.63 -11.72
CA VAL A 36 2.13 -11.75 -12.37
C VAL A 36 3.43 -11.70 -11.60
N LYS A 37 4.53 -11.50 -12.32
CA LYS A 37 5.88 -11.44 -11.75
C LYS A 37 6.38 -10.00 -11.69
N PHE A 38 7.11 -9.68 -10.63
CA PHE A 38 7.74 -8.38 -10.46
C PHE A 38 9.05 -8.30 -11.24
N SER A 39 9.31 -7.12 -11.79
CA SER A 39 10.58 -6.79 -12.43
C SER A 39 11.02 -5.38 -12.05
N THR A 40 12.33 -5.12 -12.12
CA THR A 40 12.90 -3.81 -11.80
C THR A 40 12.61 -2.82 -12.93
N HIS A 41 12.12 -1.65 -12.57
CA HIS A 41 11.90 -0.53 -13.49
C HIS A 41 12.99 0.53 -13.29
N LYS A 42 13.27 1.31 -14.34
CA LYS A 42 14.29 2.38 -14.31
C LYS A 42 14.03 3.47 -13.28
N SER A 43 12.80 3.59 -12.78
CA SER A 43 12.42 4.51 -11.70
C SER A 43 12.90 4.06 -10.32
N ARG A 44 13.66 2.98 -10.23
CA ARG A 44 14.06 2.35 -8.96
C ARG A 44 12.88 1.80 -8.17
N THR A 45 11.96 1.18 -8.91
CA THR A 45 10.82 0.46 -8.33
C THR A 45 10.80 -0.98 -8.84
N SER A 46 10.15 -1.85 -8.08
CA SER A 46 9.80 -3.20 -8.50
C SER A 46 8.33 -3.19 -8.87
N ILE A 47 8.00 -3.57 -10.10
CA ILE A 47 6.65 -3.45 -10.63
C ILE A 47 6.13 -4.76 -11.22
N ALA A 48 4.81 -4.90 -11.20
CA ALA A 48 4.10 -5.94 -11.93
C ALA A 48 2.81 -5.35 -12.51
N ALA A 49 2.39 -5.82 -13.67
CA ALA A 49 1.26 -5.26 -14.38
C ALA A 49 0.20 -6.31 -14.66
N PHE A 50 -1.07 -5.96 -14.50
CA PHE A 50 -2.19 -6.81 -14.88
C PHE A 50 -3.40 -5.96 -15.27
N LYS A 51 -4.43 -6.64 -15.80
CA LYS A 51 -5.72 -6.02 -16.10
C LYS A 51 -6.75 -6.52 -15.11
N LEU A 52 -7.48 -5.59 -14.48
CA LEU A 52 -8.59 -5.90 -13.58
C LEU A 52 -9.92 -5.71 -14.32
N GLY A 53 -10.77 -6.74 -14.30
CA GLY A 53 -12.00 -6.75 -15.06
C GLY A 53 -11.82 -7.39 -16.44
N PHE A 54 -12.84 -7.24 -17.29
CA PHE A 54 -12.89 -7.91 -18.59
C PHE A 54 -13.22 -6.92 -19.71
N GLY A 55 -12.74 -7.24 -20.89
CA GLY A 55 -13.10 -6.51 -22.12
C GLY A 55 -12.54 -5.08 -22.15
N VAL A 56 -13.27 -4.20 -22.82
CA VAL A 56 -12.86 -2.81 -23.02
C VAL A 56 -12.89 -1.96 -21.76
N ASP A 57 -13.66 -2.39 -20.76
CA ASP A 57 -13.78 -1.69 -19.48
C ASP A 57 -12.76 -2.15 -18.46
N ALA A 58 -11.87 -3.07 -18.81
CA ALA A 58 -10.83 -3.54 -17.90
C ALA A 58 -9.85 -2.40 -17.52
N HIS A 59 -9.50 -2.36 -16.23
CA HIS A 59 -8.57 -1.37 -15.72
C HIS A 59 -7.12 -1.88 -15.82
N SER A 60 -6.23 -1.06 -16.36
CA SER A 60 -4.79 -1.34 -16.30
C SER A 60 -4.29 -1.01 -14.91
N VAL A 61 -3.60 -1.96 -14.27
CA VAL A 61 -3.07 -1.82 -12.91
C VAL A 61 -1.58 -2.09 -12.90
N ILE A 62 -0.82 -1.16 -12.31
CA ILE A 62 0.60 -1.31 -12.05
C ILE A 62 0.78 -1.42 -10.54
N LEU A 63 1.26 -2.57 -10.09
CA LEU A 63 1.67 -2.77 -8.69
C LEU A 63 3.10 -2.27 -8.55
N ALA A 64 3.42 -1.57 -7.47
CA ALA A 64 4.74 -1.00 -7.27
C ALA A 64 5.22 -1.07 -5.82
N LYS A 65 6.51 -1.35 -5.67
CA LYS A 65 7.27 -1.24 -4.42
C LYS A 65 8.51 -0.42 -4.72
N SER A 66 8.82 0.59 -3.89
CA SER A 66 10.08 1.30 -4.01
C SER A 66 11.25 0.37 -3.64
N LEU A 67 12.37 0.50 -4.34
CA LEU A 67 13.61 -0.21 -3.99
C LEU A 67 14.43 0.55 -2.95
N GLY A 68 14.03 1.78 -2.61
CA GLY A 68 14.65 2.59 -1.57
C GLY A 68 13.97 2.45 -0.20
N TYR A 69 14.54 3.13 0.79
CA TYR A 69 13.99 3.14 2.14
C TYR A 69 12.66 3.91 2.21
N MET A 70 11.91 3.66 3.30
CA MET A 70 10.58 4.21 3.52
C MET A 70 10.52 5.74 3.28
N ASN A 71 11.46 6.48 3.85
CA ASN A 71 11.50 7.95 3.73
C ASN A 71 11.93 8.46 2.35
N GLU A 72 12.33 7.56 1.45
CA GLU A 72 12.76 7.90 0.09
C GLU A 72 11.78 7.40 -0.98
N THR A 73 10.61 6.91 -0.57
CA THR A 73 9.63 6.27 -1.47
C THR A 73 9.09 7.23 -2.53
N GLY A 74 8.88 8.49 -2.18
CA GLY A 74 8.18 9.45 -3.03
C GLY A 74 8.85 9.72 -4.36
N GLY A 75 10.18 9.84 -4.40
CA GLY A 75 10.94 10.09 -5.62
C GLY A 75 10.76 9.02 -6.68
N PRO A 76 11.08 7.76 -6.37
CA PRO A 76 10.87 6.63 -7.29
C PRO A 76 9.42 6.50 -7.77
N ILE A 77 8.46 6.63 -6.87
CA ILE A 77 7.03 6.50 -7.24
C ILE A 77 6.59 7.68 -8.12
N LYS A 78 7.06 8.89 -7.84
CA LYS A 78 6.80 10.04 -8.70
C LYS A 78 7.32 9.82 -10.13
N ALA A 79 8.54 9.31 -10.24
CA ALA A 79 9.13 8.98 -11.55
C ALA A 79 8.32 7.91 -12.28
N LEU A 80 7.85 6.89 -11.55
CA LEU A 80 7.00 5.84 -12.11
C LEU A 80 5.65 6.40 -12.58
N ALA A 81 5.02 7.24 -11.78
CA ALA A 81 3.76 7.90 -12.14
C ALA A 81 3.90 8.74 -13.41
N GLN A 82 5.01 9.46 -13.53
CA GLN A 82 5.30 10.24 -14.74
C GLN A 82 5.48 9.33 -15.97
N PHE A 83 6.17 8.21 -15.81
CA PHE A 83 6.35 7.24 -16.90
C PHE A 83 5.01 6.72 -17.44
N TYR A 84 4.06 6.43 -16.55
CA TYR A 84 2.73 5.92 -16.94
C TYR A 84 1.70 7.04 -17.13
N SER A 85 2.09 8.29 -17.02
CA SER A 85 1.17 9.45 -17.10
C SER A 85 -0.01 9.30 -16.13
N THR A 86 0.29 8.84 -14.90
CA THR A 86 -0.72 8.59 -13.87
C THR A 86 -0.84 9.78 -12.93
N ASP A 87 -2.04 10.30 -12.82
CA ASP A 87 -2.40 11.40 -11.93
C ASP A 87 -2.61 10.89 -10.50
N PRO A 88 -2.36 11.71 -9.45
CA PRO A 88 -2.63 11.31 -8.06
C PRO A 88 -4.04 10.76 -7.81
N SER A 89 -5.04 11.19 -8.58
CA SER A 89 -6.41 10.66 -8.50
C SER A 89 -6.53 9.19 -8.90
N LYS A 90 -5.48 8.60 -9.47
CA LYS A 90 -5.40 7.18 -9.86
C LYS A 90 -4.27 6.47 -9.13
N ILE A 91 -3.81 7.02 -8.02
CA ILE A 91 -2.78 6.40 -7.18
C ILE A 91 -3.42 5.91 -5.88
N ILE A 92 -3.15 4.65 -5.55
CA ILE A 92 -3.56 4.03 -4.29
C ILE A 92 -2.31 3.66 -3.51
N VAL A 93 -2.22 4.11 -2.27
CA VAL A 93 -1.08 3.83 -1.38
C VAL A 93 -1.57 2.96 -0.23
N LEU A 94 -0.90 1.82 -0.03
CA LEU A 94 -1.16 0.93 1.10
C LEU A 94 -0.07 1.12 2.15
N HIS A 95 -0.48 1.31 3.40
CA HIS A 95 0.46 1.54 4.49
C HIS A 95 -0.08 1.03 5.82
N ASP A 96 0.84 0.76 6.74
CA ASP A 96 0.52 0.42 8.13
C ASP A 96 -0.05 1.62 8.88
N GLU A 97 -0.99 1.37 9.78
CA GLU A 97 -1.64 2.41 10.57
C GLU A 97 -1.73 2.01 12.04
N LEU A 98 -1.07 2.80 12.90
CA LEU A 98 -1.05 2.55 14.34
C LEU A 98 -2.40 2.80 15.02
N ASP A 99 -3.20 3.73 14.51
CA ASP A 99 -4.44 4.18 15.13
C ASP A 99 -5.66 3.36 14.73
N ILE A 100 -5.44 2.27 14.00
CA ILE A 100 -6.47 1.31 13.60
C ILE A 100 -6.08 -0.06 14.17
N ASP A 101 -7.03 -0.74 14.77
CA ASP A 101 -6.80 -2.06 15.36
C ASP A 101 -6.28 -3.05 14.33
N PHE A 102 -5.43 -3.98 14.79
CA PHE A 102 -4.89 -5.02 13.92
C PHE A 102 -6.02 -5.76 13.18
N GLY A 103 -5.86 -5.87 11.89
CA GLY A 103 -6.80 -6.60 11.03
C GLY A 103 -7.93 -5.74 10.47
N ALA A 104 -8.14 -4.54 10.98
CA ALA A 104 -9.11 -3.60 10.40
C ALA A 104 -8.47 -2.82 9.25
N ILE A 105 -9.25 -2.52 8.23
CA ILE A 105 -8.79 -1.80 7.04
C ILE A 105 -9.73 -0.63 6.79
N ARG A 106 -9.18 0.56 6.58
CA ARG A 106 -9.96 1.74 6.25
C ARG A 106 -9.38 2.46 5.05
N THR A 107 -10.26 3.00 4.22
CA THR A 107 -9.87 3.73 3.02
C THR A 107 -10.25 5.20 3.15
N LYS A 108 -9.43 6.07 2.56
CA LYS A 108 -9.74 7.49 2.43
C LYS A 108 -8.98 8.08 1.24
N GLN A 109 -9.38 9.26 0.82
CA GLN A 109 -8.62 10.09 -0.12
C GLN A 109 -8.07 11.30 0.63
N GLY A 110 -6.77 11.57 0.44
CA GLY A 110 -6.13 12.71 1.09
C GLY A 110 -5.92 12.55 2.59
N GLY A 111 -5.71 13.66 3.26
CA GLY A 111 -5.49 13.72 4.70
C GLY A 111 -4.04 13.83 5.10
N GLY A 112 -3.79 13.87 6.42
CA GLY A 112 -2.45 13.96 6.98
C GLY A 112 -1.66 12.66 6.91
N ASP A 113 -0.41 12.72 7.30
CA ASP A 113 0.50 11.56 7.26
C ASP A 113 0.55 10.77 8.57
N ASN A 114 -0.02 11.29 9.64
CA ASN A 114 -0.01 10.68 10.98
C ASN A 114 1.39 10.21 11.43
N GLY A 115 2.42 10.98 11.07
CA GLY A 115 3.80 10.65 11.40
C GLY A 115 4.45 9.57 10.54
N HIS A 116 3.73 9.01 9.56
CA HIS A 116 4.25 7.95 8.70
C HIS A 116 5.23 8.52 7.66
N ASN A 117 6.51 8.09 7.73
CA ASN A 117 7.58 8.64 6.89
C ASN A 117 7.38 8.38 5.39
N GLY A 118 6.78 7.25 5.03
CA GLY A 118 6.44 6.95 3.64
C GLY A 118 5.39 7.89 3.09
N LEU A 119 4.36 8.20 3.86
CA LEU A 119 3.33 9.16 3.45
C LEU A 119 3.89 10.58 3.35
N LYS A 120 4.76 10.97 4.27
CA LYS A 120 5.46 12.26 4.19
C LYS A 120 6.23 12.38 2.89
N SER A 121 6.99 11.33 2.53
CA SER A 121 7.77 11.29 1.31
C SER A 121 6.88 11.36 0.05
N MET A 122 5.79 10.61 0.03
CA MET A 122 4.83 10.63 -1.07
C MET A 122 4.24 12.03 -1.25
N THR A 123 3.71 12.62 -0.20
CA THR A 123 3.09 13.95 -0.24
C THR A 123 4.09 15.02 -0.67
N SER A 124 5.31 14.96 -0.15
CA SER A 124 6.38 15.90 -0.53
C SER A 124 6.71 15.80 -2.02
N SER A 125 6.88 14.59 -2.53
CA SER A 125 7.27 14.38 -3.94
C SER A 125 6.14 14.74 -4.92
N PHE A 126 4.90 14.45 -4.58
CA PHE A 126 3.75 14.74 -5.42
C PHE A 126 3.23 16.17 -5.28
N GLY A 127 3.62 16.88 -4.22
CA GLY A 127 3.14 18.24 -3.94
C GLY A 127 1.67 18.28 -3.51
N THR A 128 1.07 17.14 -3.18
CA THR A 128 -0.32 17.03 -2.77
C THR A 128 -0.52 15.77 -1.94
N PRO A 129 -1.40 15.79 -0.91
CA PRO A 129 -1.81 14.59 -0.20
C PRO A 129 -3.00 13.86 -0.87
N ASP A 130 -3.51 14.34 -2.00
CA ASP A 130 -4.78 13.92 -2.59
C ASP A 130 -4.65 12.67 -3.46
N TYR A 131 -4.11 11.61 -2.88
CA TYR A 131 -4.14 10.26 -3.44
C TYR A 131 -4.95 9.37 -2.51
N PHE A 132 -5.37 8.20 -3.00
CA PHE A 132 -6.12 7.24 -2.17
C PHE A 132 -5.18 6.51 -1.22
N ARG A 133 -5.69 6.20 -0.03
CA ARG A 133 -4.95 5.48 1.01
C ARG A 133 -5.76 4.30 1.51
N ILE A 134 -5.12 3.16 1.55
CA ILE A 134 -5.64 1.97 2.23
C ILE A 134 -4.84 1.84 3.51
N ARG A 135 -5.49 2.08 4.62
CA ARG A 135 -4.91 2.11 5.96
C ARG A 135 -5.06 0.73 6.58
N LEU A 136 -3.94 0.01 6.66
CA LEU A 136 -3.89 -1.36 7.18
C LEU A 136 -3.59 -1.31 8.67
N GLY A 137 -4.57 -1.63 9.50
CA GLY A 137 -4.47 -1.52 10.96
C GLY A 137 -3.45 -2.51 11.54
N ILE A 138 -2.52 -1.99 12.33
CA ILE A 138 -1.54 -2.79 13.07
C ILE A 138 -1.66 -2.59 14.59
N GLY A 139 -2.49 -1.63 15.03
CA GLY A 139 -2.61 -1.26 16.43
C GLY A 139 -1.39 -0.53 16.96
N ARG A 140 -1.53 0.04 18.15
CA ARG A 140 -0.40 0.68 18.85
C ARG A 140 0.25 -0.30 19.80
N PRO A 141 1.56 -0.16 20.06
CA PRO A 141 2.24 -0.99 21.05
C PRO A 141 1.63 -0.75 22.44
N MET A 142 1.59 -1.80 23.24
CA MET A 142 1.19 -1.73 24.65
C MET A 142 2.34 -1.19 25.48
N GLY A 143 2.01 -0.44 26.55
CA GLY A 143 2.99 0.09 27.48
C GLY A 143 3.81 1.25 26.88
N GLN A 144 5.11 1.28 27.18
CA GLN A 144 6.00 2.39 26.83
C GLN A 144 6.87 2.12 25.60
N GLN A 145 6.57 1.09 24.82
CA GLN A 145 7.33 0.80 23.60
C GLN A 145 7.17 1.95 22.60
N ASP A 146 8.30 2.40 22.05
CA ASP A 146 8.29 3.43 21.00
C ASP A 146 7.60 2.91 19.75
N PRO A 147 6.58 3.61 19.21
CA PRO A 147 5.94 3.24 17.95
C PRO A 147 6.93 3.03 16.80
N ALA A 148 8.01 3.81 16.73
CA ALA A 148 9.04 3.67 15.70
C ALA A 148 9.74 2.30 15.77
N ASP A 149 9.95 1.78 16.97
CA ASP A 149 10.52 0.44 17.16
C ASP A 149 9.50 -0.65 16.90
N PHE A 150 8.26 -0.42 17.30
CA PHE A 150 7.15 -1.37 17.12
C PHE A 150 6.90 -1.70 15.65
N VAL A 151 6.86 -0.70 14.78
CA VAL A 151 6.60 -0.91 13.35
C VAL A 151 7.72 -1.69 12.65
N LEU A 152 8.94 -1.62 13.18
CA LEU A 152 10.09 -2.36 12.63
C LEU A 152 10.20 -3.80 13.18
N LYS A 153 9.28 -4.22 14.03
CA LYS A 153 9.21 -5.61 14.50
C LYS A 153 8.25 -6.41 13.67
N GLN A 154 8.45 -7.72 13.68
CA GLN A 154 7.52 -8.65 13.03
C GLN A 154 6.20 -8.70 13.80
N PHE A 155 5.16 -9.14 13.11
CA PHE A 155 3.88 -9.45 13.74
C PHE A 155 4.05 -10.50 14.83
N SER A 156 3.23 -10.42 15.88
CA SER A 156 3.22 -11.43 16.94
C SER A 156 2.77 -12.79 16.40
N GLN A 157 2.99 -13.86 17.15
CA GLN A 157 2.55 -15.20 16.71
C GLN A 157 1.03 -15.28 16.48
N PRO A 158 0.17 -14.75 17.38
CA PRO A 158 -1.27 -14.70 17.10
C PRO A 158 -1.60 -13.88 15.85
N GLU A 159 -0.94 -12.73 15.64
CA GLU A 159 -1.14 -11.89 14.46
C GLU A 159 -0.72 -12.62 13.18
N LYS A 160 0.39 -13.35 13.20
CA LYS A 160 0.87 -14.13 12.04
C LYS A 160 -0.15 -15.17 11.57
N LYS A 161 -0.94 -15.74 12.47
CA LYS A 161 -1.99 -16.70 12.10
C LYS A 161 -3.11 -16.03 11.29
N GLU A 162 -3.42 -14.79 11.58
CA GLU A 162 -4.47 -14.02 10.90
C GLU A 162 -3.97 -13.26 9.69
N LEU A 163 -2.65 -13.13 9.55
CA LEU A 163 -2.04 -12.31 8.50
C LEU A 163 -2.46 -12.72 7.08
N PRO A 164 -2.50 -14.01 6.71
CA PRO A 164 -2.93 -14.39 5.36
C PRO A 164 -4.33 -13.86 4.99
N LEU A 165 -5.28 -13.96 5.91
CA LEU A 165 -6.64 -13.44 5.68
C LEU A 165 -6.65 -11.91 5.61
N PHE A 166 -5.85 -11.26 6.45
CA PHE A 166 -5.70 -9.80 6.45
C PHE A 166 -5.16 -9.29 5.11
N LEU A 167 -4.12 -9.94 4.59
CA LEU A 167 -3.54 -9.57 3.29
C LEU A 167 -4.53 -9.81 2.14
N ASP A 168 -5.27 -10.92 2.18
CA ASP A 168 -6.29 -11.23 1.19
C ASP A 168 -7.41 -10.17 1.19
N ARG A 169 -7.87 -9.75 2.39
CA ARG A 169 -8.83 -8.64 2.51
C ARG A 169 -8.26 -7.33 2.00
N GLY A 170 -6.99 -7.05 2.26
CA GLY A 170 -6.31 -5.87 1.71
C GLY A 170 -6.35 -5.86 0.18
N ALA A 171 -6.11 -7.00 -0.44
CA ALA A 171 -6.23 -7.15 -1.89
C ALA A 171 -7.66 -6.91 -2.37
N ASP A 172 -8.67 -7.43 -1.66
CA ASP A 172 -10.09 -7.16 -1.98
C ASP A 172 -10.42 -5.67 -1.95
N VAL A 173 -9.87 -4.95 -0.97
CA VAL A 173 -10.09 -3.51 -0.82
C VAL A 173 -9.49 -2.75 -2.01
N VAL A 174 -8.29 -3.13 -2.47
CA VAL A 174 -7.67 -2.52 -3.65
C VAL A 174 -8.58 -2.69 -4.88
N GLU A 175 -9.02 -3.91 -5.13
CA GLU A 175 -9.86 -4.21 -6.29
C GLU A 175 -11.21 -3.48 -6.21
N SER A 176 -11.83 -3.45 -5.03
CA SER A 176 -13.07 -2.71 -4.81
C SER A 176 -12.90 -1.21 -5.09
N LEU A 177 -11.80 -0.63 -4.61
CA LEU A 177 -11.53 0.79 -4.79
C LEU A 177 -11.40 1.15 -6.28
N ILE A 178 -10.73 0.30 -7.06
CA ILE A 178 -10.57 0.49 -8.51
C ILE A 178 -11.90 0.32 -9.24
N GLU A 179 -12.65 -0.73 -8.93
CA GLU A 179 -13.86 -1.11 -9.67
C GLU A 179 -15.12 -0.37 -9.22
N LYS A 180 -15.25 -0.09 -7.92
CA LYS A 180 -16.48 0.42 -7.31
C LYS A 180 -16.35 1.85 -6.78
N GLY A 181 -15.13 2.35 -6.60
CA GLY A 181 -14.87 3.69 -6.08
C GLY A 181 -14.83 3.76 -4.56
N LEU A 182 -14.49 4.95 -4.05
CA LEU A 182 -14.22 5.17 -2.64
C LEU A 182 -15.45 4.95 -1.76
N GLU A 183 -16.58 5.53 -2.11
CA GLU A 183 -17.78 5.52 -1.28
C GLU A 183 -18.28 4.08 -1.02
N VAL A 184 -18.37 3.28 -2.08
CA VAL A 184 -18.78 1.88 -1.98
C VAL A 184 -17.78 1.07 -1.16
N THR A 185 -16.49 1.29 -1.38
CA THR A 185 -15.43 0.60 -0.65
C THR A 185 -15.44 0.95 0.83
N GLN A 186 -15.60 2.22 1.17
CA GLN A 186 -15.74 2.65 2.57
C GLN A 186 -16.95 1.99 3.24
N SER A 187 -18.08 2.01 2.57
CA SER A 187 -19.32 1.40 3.09
C SER A 187 -19.15 -0.09 3.36
N ARG A 188 -18.39 -0.78 2.52
CA ARG A 188 -18.21 -2.23 2.64
C ARG A 188 -17.12 -2.64 3.63
N PHE A 189 -16.03 -1.87 3.73
CA PHE A 189 -14.83 -2.30 4.46
C PHE A 189 -14.46 -1.43 5.67
N ASN A 190 -14.88 -0.16 5.74
CA ASN A 190 -14.57 0.74 6.86
C ASN A 190 -15.49 0.46 8.06
N SER A 191 -15.42 -0.68 8.62
CA SER A 191 -16.25 -1.04 9.77
C SER A 191 -15.52 -0.85 11.11
#